data_a385a85440ab43ee32fd95bd0d1b8fa1
#
_entry.id   a385a85440ab43ee32fd95bd0d1b8fa1
#
_cell.length_a   1.000
_cell.length_b   1.000
_cell.length_c   1.000
_cell.angle_alpha   90.00
_cell.angle_beta   90.00
_cell.angle_gamma   90.00
#
_symmetry.space_group_name_H-M   'P 1'
#
loop_
_entity.id
_entity.type
_entity.pdbx_description
1 polymer ?
#
loop_
_entity_poly.entity_id
_entity_poly.type
_entity_poly.pdbx_seq_one_letter_code
_entity_poly.pdbx_strand_id
1 'polypeptide(L)'
;MKDNVVQVNLWDKNVGLLSWNDKRGCSVFQFDKDFMQYGWNIAPLVAPLDSVYVQRTFPMSGNREKLYAGLPEFIADSLPDNWGNVVFQKWMEANHLQSKMVNAVDRLSFIGKRAMGALEFQPAHIQEDASVNIELASLYELANKLFLDRQDVNIDMSNSLILEDLYKVGTSAGGQRPKAIIGMDETTGIIRSGQADLPTNFKHYILKFDTSRKNELPFTRVEMAYYLMAKDAGINMMPSRLVEIEGTQNFLTQRFDRVEGRKIYTQTLAAMSSLADTYEDLFVVGRKLNLSAEEQNQQYRRMVFNVLAENVDDHTKNFSFVMYPNGEWHISPAYDIVFSADPDSHFYRNHELTVLGKRKNITKQDLMLFAQRQDIRNASSIIEEVEDVVMNFKSYAEKVEIDEHWIRKIERVLEENRC
;
A
#
# COMPACT_ATOMS: atom_id res chain seq x y z
N MET A 1 27.25 4.15 -5.25
CA MET A 1 27.30 3.04 -6.21
C MET A 1 26.24 3.30 -7.26
N LYS A 2 26.54 3.14 -8.53
CA LYS A 2 25.62 3.37 -9.63
C LYS A 2 25.44 2.04 -10.35
N ASP A 3 24.29 1.40 -10.15
CA ASP A 3 23.97 0.13 -10.81
C ASP A 3 23.13 0.46 -12.03
N ASN A 4 23.78 0.55 -13.20
CA ASN A 4 23.05 0.87 -14.42
C ASN A 4 22.16 -0.29 -14.90
N VAL A 5 22.32 -1.49 -14.33
CA VAL A 5 21.54 -2.70 -14.67
C VAL A 5 21.17 -3.45 -13.40
N VAL A 6 19.91 -3.82 -13.28
CA VAL A 6 19.36 -4.61 -12.18
C VAL A 6 18.62 -5.82 -12.75
N GLN A 7 18.88 -6.99 -12.20
CA GLN A 7 18.11 -8.19 -12.45
C GLN A 7 16.86 -8.18 -11.58
N VAL A 8 15.72 -8.45 -12.20
CA VAL A 8 14.41 -8.57 -11.53
C VAL A 8 14.11 -10.05 -11.37
N ASN A 9 13.80 -10.48 -10.15
CA ASN A 9 13.47 -11.87 -9.83
C ASN A 9 12.05 -11.98 -9.23
N LEU A 10 11.45 -13.13 -9.43
CA LEU A 10 10.18 -13.54 -8.83
C LEU A 10 10.27 -15.02 -8.45
N TRP A 11 10.08 -15.36 -7.17
CA TRP A 11 10.12 -16.74 -6.66
C TRP A 11 11.38 -17.50 -7.13
N ASP A 12 12.56 -16.86 -6.94
CA ASP A 12 13.88 -17.37 -7.32
C ASP A 12 14.09 -17.55 -8.84
N LYS A 13 13.19 -17.02 -9.68
CA LYS A 13 13.34 -17.02 -11.14
C LYS A 13 13.68 -15.65 -11.66
N ASN A 14 14.63 -15.60 -12.62
CA ASN A 14 14.96 -14.38 -13.32
C ASN A 14 13.79 -13.96 -14.21
N VAL A 15 13.15 -12.83 -13.91
CA VAL A 15 12.07 -12.23 -14.72
C VAL A 15 12.64 -11.51 -15.93
N GLY A 16 13.80 -10.84 -15.74
CA GLY A 16 14.41 -10.04 -16.78
C GLY A 16 15.42 -9.04 -16.25
N LEU A 17 15.89 -8.20 -17.15
CA LEU A 17 16.87 -7.16 -16.87
C LEU A 17 16.28 -5.77 -17.06
N LEU A 18 16.55 -4.91 -16.10
CA LEU A 18 16.18 -3.51 -16.10
C LEU A 18 17.43 -2.65 -16.13
N SER A 19 17.52 -1.74 -17.08
CA SER A 19 18.66 -0.82 -17.20
C SER A 19 18.19 0.63 -17.22
N TRP A 20 19.05 1.54 -16.74
CA TRP A 20 18.80 2.97 -16.80
C TRP A 20 19.51 3.62 -17.98
N ASN A 21 18.80 4.44 -18.73
CA ASN A 21 19.33 5.22 -19.84
C ASN A 21 19.47 6.70 -19.43
N ASP A 22 20.66 7.10 -19.00
CA ASP A 22 20.95 8.48 -18.55
C ASP A 22 20.58 9.54 -19.59
N LYS A 23 20.77 9.25 -20.90
CA LYS A 23 20.49 10.22 -21.97
C LYS A 23 19.00 10.49 -22.14
N ARG A 24 18.16 9.48 -21.85
CA ARG A 24 16.69 9.57 -21.98
C ARG A 24 15.99 9.82 -20.65
N GLY A 25 16.68 9.69 -19.53
CA GLY A 25 16.11 9.80 -18.19
C GLY A 25 15.02 8.75 -17.91
N CYS A 26 15.15 7.54 -18.46
CA CYS A 26 14.17 6.48 -18.30
C CYS A 26 14.81 5.10 -18.32
N SER A 27 14.08 4.11 -17.82
CA SER A 27 14.54 2.73 -17.85
C SER A 27 14.21 2.01 -19.17
N VAL A 28 14.90 0.91 -19.37
CA VAL A 28 14.66 -0.08 -20.42
C VAL A 28 14.55 -1.43 -19.76
N PHE A 29 13.46 -2.14 -19.98
CA PHE A 29 13.23 -3.48 -19.44
C PHE A 29 13.10 -4.52 -20.54
N GLN A 30 13.65 -5.71 -20.31
CA GLN A 30 13.54 -6.85 -21.19
C GLN A 30 13.29 -8.11 -20.36
N PHE A 31 12.24 -8.87 -20.69
CA PHE A 31 11.97 -10.17 -20.10
C PHE A 31 13.07 -11.18 -20.44
N ASP A 32 13.35 -12.06 -19.49
CA ASP A 32 14.17 -13.25 -19.71
C ASP A 32 13.38 -14.29 -20.54
N LYS A 33 14.08 -14.94 -21.48
CA LYS A 33 13.43 -15.92 -22.38
C LYS A 33 12.93 -17.15 -21.63
N ASP A 34 13.68 -17.59 -20.61
CA ASP A 34 13.32 -18.78 -19.85
C ASP A 34 12.16 -18.49 -18.89
N PHE A 35 12.04 -17.25 -18.41
CA PHE A 35 10.92 -16.84 -17.56
C PHE A 35 9.55 -17.07 -18.22
N MET A 36 9.49 -16.87 -19.52
CA MET A 36 8.22 -17.01 -20.24
C MET A 36 7.67 -18.44 -20.28
N GLN A 37 8.54 -19.43 -20.08
CA GLN A 37 8.12 -20.83 -20.02
C GLN A 37 7.28 -21.15 -18.80
N TYR A 38 7.40 -20.34 -17.71
CA TYR A 38 6.57 -20.51 -16.51
C TYR A 38 5.11 -20.09 -16.70
N GLY A 39 4.79 -19.29 -17.73
CA GLY A 39 3.44 -18.82 -17.99
C GLY A 39 2.92 -17.77 -17.00
N TRP A 40 3.76 -17.26 -16.09
CA TRP A 40 3.38 -16.23 -15.12
C TRP A 40 3.29 -14.87 -15.81
N ASN A 41 2.10 -14.51 -16.25
CA ASN A 41 1.86 -13.21 -16.85
C ASN A 41 1.75 -12.13 -15.75
N ILE A 42 2.91 -11.63 -15.30
CA ILE A 42 3.05 -10.71 -14.16
C ILE A 42 2.59 -9.28 -14.44
N ALA A 43 2.45 -8.92 -15.70
CA ALA A 43 2.03 -7.58 -16.11
C ALA A 43 1.06 -7.67 -17.30
N PRO A 44 -0.09 -8.37 -17.15
CA PRO A 44 -0.92 -8.80 -18.27
C PRO A 44 -1.50 -7.66 -19.11
N LEU A 45 -1.61 -6.46 -18.51
CA LEU A 45 -2.23 -5.32 -19.18
C LEU A 45 -1.24 -4.31 -19.74
N VAL A 46 -0.05 -4.19 -19.10
CA VAL A 46 0.97 -3.20 -19.50
C VAL A 46 2.14 -3.81 -20.24
N ALA A 47 2.47 -5.07 -19.97
CA ALA A 47 3.56 -5.80 -20.60
C ALA A 47 3.25 -7.31 -20.70
N PRO A 48 2.21 -7.72 -21.45
CA PRO A 48 1.82 -9.12 -21.57
C PRO A 48 2.95 -9.97 -22.18
N LEU A 49 3.08 -11.23 -21.72
CA LEU A 49 4.14 -12.15 -22.15
C LEU A 49 4.02 -12.61 -23.60
N ASP A 50 2.83 -12.54 -24.19
CA ASP A 50 2.56 -12.87 -25.59
C ASP A 50 3.01 -11.80 -26.57
N SER A 51 3.20 -10.58 -26.10
CA SER A 51 3.75 -9.50 -26.90
C SER A 51 5.26 -9.62 -26.94
N VAL A 52 5.78 -10.05 -28.06
CA VAL A 52 7.19 -10.20 -28.41
C VAL A 52 8.14 -9.30 -27.61
N TYR A 53 9.20 -9.97 -27.08
CA TYR A 53 10.35 -9.47 -26.47
C TYR A 53 10.95 -8.29 -27.04
N VAL A 54 10.46 -7.08 -26.74
CA VAL A 54 11.11 -5.86 -27.15
C VAL A 54 11.55 -5.18 -25.87
N GLN A 55 12.80 -4.77 -25.85
CA GLN A 55 13.24 -3.78 -24.89
C GLN A 55 12.25 -2.63 -24.92
N ARG A 56 11.50 -2.45 -23.82
CA ARG A 56 10.57 -1.34 -23.70
C ARG A 56 11.22 -0.20 -22.96
N THR A 57 11.08 1.01 -23.49
CA THR A 57 11.48 2.25 -22.82
C THR A 57 10.27 2.82 -22.08
N PHE A 58 10.51 3.32 -20.89
CA PHE A 58 9.49 3.92 -20.02
C PHE A 58 9.80 5.41 -19.80
N PRO A 59 9.45 6.28 -20.75
CA PRO A 59 9.78 7.69 -20.69
C PRO A 59 9.06 8.37 -19.54
N MET A 60 9.76 9.28 -18.86
CA MET A 60 9.17 10.11 -17.83
C MET A 60 8.42 11.28 -18.50
N SER A 61 7.14 11.45 -18.20
CA SER A 61 6.35 12.61 -18.61
C SER A 61 5.11 12.80 -17.73
N GLY A 62 4.88 14.02 -17.27
CA GLY A 62 3.70 14.41 -16.50
C GLY A 62 3.51 13.62 -15.20
N ASN A 63 2.28 13.20 -14.91
CA ASN A 63 1.96 12.44 -13.70
C ASN A 63 2.66 11.08 -13.63
N ARG A 64 2.99 10.48 -14.77
CA ARG A 64 3.75 9.22 -14.83
C ARG A 64 5.17 9.36 -14.28
N GLU A 65 5.80 10.54 -14.42
CA GLU A 65 7.12 10.81 -13.86
C GLU A 65 7.12 10.68 -12.34
N LYS A 66 6.10 11.25 -11.70
CA LYS A 66 5.96 11.21 -10.23
C LYS A 66 5.58 9.82 -9.71
N LEU A 67 4.73 9.11 -10.44
CA LEU A 67 4.16 7.84 -9.99
C LEU A 67 5.11 6.65 -10.25
N TYR A 68 5.81 6.65 -11.39
CA TYR A 68 6.60 5.49 -11.82
C TYR A 68 8.10 5.77 -11.92
N ALA A 69 8.54 7.01 -11.79
CA ALA A 69 9.95 7.43 -11.81
C ALA A 69 10.75 6.88 -13.03
N GLY A 70 10.09 6.71 -14.18
CA GLY A 70 10.69 6.16 -15.39
C GLY A 70 10.91 4.64 -15.39
N LEU A 71 10.30 3.92 -14.45
CA LEU A 71 10.25 2.46 -14.40
C LEU A 71 9.00 1.90 -15.10
N PRO A 72 9.02 0.61 -15.47
CA PRO A 72 7.79 -0.12 -15.79
C PRO A 72 6.81 -0.05 -14.62
N GLU A 73 5.54 0.12 -14.89
CA GLU A 73 4.48 0.28 -13.89
C GLU A 73 4.51 -0.86 -12.85
N PHE A 74 4.65 -2.10 -13.31
CA PHE A 74 4.68 -3.30 -12.45
C PHE A 74 5.96 -3.45 -11.60
N ILE A 75 7.01 -2.71 -11.91
CA ILE A 75 8.23 -2.62 -11.09
C ILE A 75 8.15 -1.43 -10.16
N ALA A 76 7.54 -0.34 -10.60
CA ALA A 76 7.46 0.91 -9.85
C ALA A 76 6.73 0.78 -8.51
N ASP A 77 5.79 -0.16 -8.39
CA ASP A 77 5.13 -0.50 -7.12
C ASP A 77 6.09 -0.99 -6.03
N SER A 78 7.30 -1.40 -6.42
CA SER A 78 8.35 -1.79 -5.48
C SER A 78 9.11 -0.60 -4.89
N LEU A 79 8.96 0.60 -5.47
CA LEU A 79 9.61 1.80 -4.93
C LEU A 79 8.97 2.26 -3.63
N PRO A 80 9.75 2.82 -2.70
CA PRO A 80 9.22 3.49 -1.53
C PRO A 80 8.33 4.66 -1.93
N ASP A 81 7.27 4.86 -1.18
CA ASP A 81 6.46 6.07 -1.27
C ASP A 81 6.98 7.23 -0.40
N ASN A 82 6.09 8.18 -0.07
CA ASN A 82 6.49 9.41 0.62
C ASN A 82 7.20 9.16 1.96
N TRP A 83 6.68 8.27 2.82
CA TRP A 83 7.32 7.95 4.09
C TRP A 83 8.65 7.21 3.87
N GLY A 84 8.63 6.15 3.09
CA GLY A 84 9.83 5.39 2.77
C GLY A 84 10.92 6.24 2.12
N ASN A 85 10.54 7.22 1.28
CA ASN A 85 11.48 8.18 0.70
C ASN A 85 12.12 9.09 1.75
N VAL A 86 11.36 9.58 2.75
CA VAL A 86 11.92 10.38 3.86
C VAL A 86 12.97 9.57 4.62
N VAL A 87 12.64 8.33 5.00
CA VAL A 87 13.58 7.44 5.70
C VAL A 87 14.80 7.14 4.85
N PHE A 88 14.61 6.83 3.57
CA PHE A 88 15.71 6.57 2.63
C PHE A 88 16.65 7.76 2.48
N GLN A 89 16.11 8.97 2.32
CA GLN A 89 16.93 10.18 2.22
C GLN A 89 17.76 10.43 3.48
N LYS A 90 17.16 10.29 4.66
CA LYS A 90 17.87 10.46 5.93
C LYS A 90 18.94 9.40 6.15
N TRP A 91 18.66 8.16 5.74
CA TRP A 91 19.65 7.08 5.76
C TRP A 91 20.82 7.37 4.82
N MET A 92 20.56 7.86 3.60
CA MET A 92 21.60 8.26 2.63
C MET A 92 22.47 9.39 3.20
N GLU A 93 21.86 10.43 3.79
CA GLU A 93 22.58 11.54 4.42
C GLU A 93 23.51 11.04 5.54
N ALA A 94 23.01 10.18 6.44
CA ALA A 94 23.78 9.62 7.54
C ALA A 94 24.96 8.74 7.07
N ASN A 95 24.83 8.10 5.91
CA ASN A 95 25.89 7.29 5.29
C ASN A 95 26.76 8.09 4.31
N HIS A 96 26.67 9.43 4.29
CA HIS A 96 27.43 10.32 3.40
C HIS A 96 27.24 10.01 1.90
N LEU A 97 26.10 9.46 1.52
CA LEU A 97 25.75 9.15 0.15
C LEU A 97 24.95 10.31 -0.47
N GLN A 98 25.22 10.66 -1.72
CA GLN A 98 24.51 11.74 -2.40
C GLN A 98 23.24 11.23 -3.07
N SER A 99 22.08 11.48 -2.49
CA SER A 99 20.78 11.04 -3.02
C SER A 99 20.47 11.53 -4.44
N LYS A 100 21.00 12.70 -4.84
CA LYS A 100 20.83 13.27 -6.20
C LYS A 100 21.50 12.47 -7.31
N MET A 101 22.43 11.55 -6.97
CA MET A 101 23.14 10.71 -7.94
C MET A 101 22.48 9.34 -8.14
N VAL A 102 21.41 9.04 -7.39
CA VAL A 102 20.73 7.74 -7.38
C VAL A 102 19.48 7.82 -8.26
N ASN A 103 19.48 7.09 -9.37
CA ASN A 103 18.29 6.97 -10.23
C ASN A 103 17.31 5.91 -9.70
N ALA A 104 16.17 5.71 -10.37
CA ALA A 104 15.15 4.77 -9.92
C ALA A 104 15.63 3.31 -9.96
N VAL A 105 16.49 2.94 -10.91
CA VAL A 105 17.06 1.58 -11.01
C VAL A 105 18.06 1.34 -9.87
N ASP A 106 18.91 2.31 -9.56
CA ASP A 106 19.82 2.23 -8.39
C ASP A 106 19.03 2.02 -7.10
N ARG A 107 17.88 2.72 -6.94
CA ARG A 107 17.01 2.57 -5.75
C ARG A 107 16.50 1.14 -5.55
N LEU A 108 16.22 0.42 -6.63
CA LEU A 108 15.79 -0.98 -6.56
C LEU A 108 16.89 -1.88 -5.97
N SER A 109 18.17 -1.60 -6.25
CA SER A 109 19.30 -2.32 -5.64
C SER A 109 19.38 -2.08 -4.11
N PHE A 110 18.99 -0.90 -3.63
CA PHE A 110 18.87 -0.63 -2.19
C PHE A 110 17.65 -1.33 -1.58
N ILE A 111 16.60 -1.54 -2.35
CA ILE A 111 15.42 -2.29 -1.91
C ILE A 111 15.74 -3.80 -1.83
N GLY A 112 16.40 -4.34 -2.86
CA GLY A 112 16.80 -5.75 -2.90
C GLY A 112 15.60 -6.70 -2.75
N LYS A 113 15.57 -7.48 -1.67
CA LYS A 113 14.49 -8.41 -1.34
C LYS A 113 13.34 -7.82 -0.53
N ARG A 114 13.40 -6.54 -0.17
CA ARG A 114 12.50 -5.90 0.80
C ARG A 114 11.22 -5.31 0.21
N ALA A 115 11.03 -5.40 -1.10
CA ALA A 115 9.84 -4.89 -1.76
C ALA A 115 8.53 -5.43 -1.16
N MET A 116 7.46 -4.64 -1.29
CA MET A 116 6.10 -5.18 -1.15
C MET A 116 5.84 -6.17 -2.30
N GLY A 117 5.02 -7.19 -2.04
CA GLY A 117 4.84 -8.29 -2.99
C GLY A 117 6.05 -9.23 -3.06
N ALA A 118 6.31 -9.79 -4.24
CA ALA A 118 7.29 -10.87 -4.41
C ALA A 118 8.46 -10.55 -5.35
N LEU A 119 8.52 -9.34 -5.93
CA LEU A 119 9.66 -8.95 -6.75
C LEU A 119 10.91 -8.75 -5.87
N GLU A 120 12.06 -9.19 -6.40
CA GLU A 120 13.36 -9.03 -5.80
C GLU A 120 14.35 -8.46 -6.82
N PHE A 121 15.32 -7.68 -6.35
CA PHE A 121 16.26 -6.95 -7.20
C PHE A 121 17.71 -7.28 -6.86
N GLN A 122 18.53 -7.55 -7.88
CA GLN A 122 19.95 -7.85 -7.74
C GLN A 122 20.78 -6.98 -8.68
N PRO A 123 21.96 -6.45 -8.20
CA PRO A 123 22.54 -6.67 -6.88
C PRO A 123 21.70 -6.06 -5.77
N ALA A 124 21.77 -6.63 -4.56
CA ALA A 124 21.18 -6.05 -3.34
C ALA A 124 22.28 -5.43 -2.48
N HIS A 125 22.21 -4.12 -2.22
CA HIS A 125 23.24 -3.42 -1.44
C HIS A 125 23.11 -3.59 0.07
N ILE A 126 21.92 -3.99 0.52
CA ILE A 126 21.64 -4.21 1.95
C ILE A 126 21.16 -5.64 2.14
N GLN A 127 21.79 -6.31 3.08
CA GLN A 127 21.39 -7.65 3.52
C GLN A 127 20.68 -7.51 4.87
N GLU A 128 19.55 -8.19 5.01
CA GLU A 128 18.80 -8.26 6.25
C GLU A 128 19.37 -9.35 7.17
N ASP A 129 19.53 -9.01 8.46
CA ASP A 129 19.85 -9.98 9.49
C ASP A 129 18.58 -10.38 10.23
N ALA A 130 18.07 -11.58 9.96
CA ALA A 130 16.86 -12.10 10.58
C ALA A 130 17.03 -12.43 12.08
N SER A 131 18.24 -12.40 12.63
CA SER A 131 18.51 -12.70 14.04
C SER A 131 18.33 -11.47 14.95
N VAL A 132 18.36 -10.26 14.40
CA VAL A 132 18.32 -9.01 15.17
C VAL A 132 16.90 -8.73 15.67
N ASN A 133 16.75 -8.58 16.99
CA ASN A 133 15.50 -8.13 17.58
C ASN A 133 15.35 -6.63 17.46
N ILE A 134 14.13 -6.17 17.21
CA ILE A 134 13.78 -4.75 17.05
C ILE A 134 13.06 -4.25 18.29
N GLU A 135 13.49 -3.08 18.79
CA GLU A 135 12.86 -2.37 19.87
C GLU A 135 11.87 -1.34 19.31
N LEU A 136 10.57 -1.56 19.53
CA LEU A 136 9.53 -0.70 18.96
C LEU A 136 9.51 0.71 19.54
N ALA A 137 9.83 0.90 20.82
CA ALA A 137 9.84 2.22 21.46
C ALA A 137 10.84 3.16 20.77
N SER A 138 12.07 2.70 20.55
CA SER A 138 13.11 3.47 19.86
C SER A 138 12.74 3.79 18.40
N LEU A 139 12.12 2.84 17.70
CA LEU A 139 11.61 3.09 16.34
C LEU A 139 10.49 4.13 16.32
N TYR A 140 9.56 4.04 17.27
CA TYR A 140 8.46 4.97 17.41
C TYR A 140 8.95 6.40 17.66
N GLU A 141 9.85 6.59 18.60
CA GLU A 141 10.43 7.89 18.92
C GLU A 141 11.13 8.53 17.70
N LEU A 142 11.98 7.77 17.00
CA LEU A 142 12.67 8.27 15.82
C LEU A 142 11.70 8.54 14.68
N ALA A 143 10.72 7.67 14.43
CA ALA A 143 9.72 7.86 13.41
C ALA A 143 8.88 9.13 13.66
N ASN A 144 8.45 9.36 14.90
CA ASN A 144 7.77 10.59 15.31
C ASN A 144 8.61 11.82 15.05
N LYS A 145 9.87 11.80 15.49
CA LYS A 145 10.82 12.92 15.30
C LYS A 145 10.98 13.23 13.81
N LEU A 146 11.21 12.23 12.96
CA LEU A 146 11.35 12.42 11.51
C LEU A 146 10.07 12.94 10.84
N PHE A 147 8.91 12.55 11.35
CA PHE A 147 7.63 12.98 10.80
C PHE A 147 7.26 14.41 11.18
N LEU A 148 7.48 14.79 12.44
CA LEU A 148 7.11 16.10 12.97
C LEU A 148 8.11 17.20 12.60
N ASP A 149 9.41 16.87 12.57
CA ASP A 149 10.51 17.84 12.40
C ASP A 149 11.20 17.72 11.03
N ARG A 150 10.44 17.50 9.98
CA ARG A 150 10.88 17.13 8.60
C ARG A 150 12.14 17.83 8.07
N GLN A 151 12.55 18.97 8.60
CA GLN A 151 13.68 19.77 8.13
C GLN A 151 14.92 19.81 9.04
N ASP A 152 14.78 19.58 10.34
CA ASP A 152 15.85 19.89 11.32
C ASP A 152 16.33 18.72 12.19
N VAL A 153 16.08 17.46 11.79
CA VAL A 153 16.57 16.31 12.56
C VAL A 153 18.05 16.13 12.30
N ASN A 154 18.86 16.59 13.25
CA ASN A 154 20.28 16.24 13.31
C ASN A 154 20.40 14.81 13.87
N ILE A 155 20.78 13.85 13.02
CA ILE A 155 20.97 12.46 13.43
C ILE A 155 22.39 12.35 13.95
N ASP A 156 22.52 12.25 15.26
CA ASP A 156 23.80 11.96 15.90
C ASP A 156 24.14 10.46 15.84
N MET A 157 25.33 10.10 16.30
CA MET A 157 25.80 8.72 16.28
C MET A 157 24.94 7.77 17.16
N SER A 158 24.22 8.28 18.16
CA SER A 158 23.36 7.46 19.02
C SER A 158 22.09 7.01 18.31
N ASN A 159 21.62 7.81 17.34
CA ASN A 159 20.44 7.52 16.52
C ASN A 159 20.75 6.79 15.21
N SER A 160 22.03 6.62 14.86
CA SER A 160 22.42 6.02 13.57
C SER A 160 22.00 4.56 13.43
N LEU A 161 22.12 3.76 14.49
CA LEU A 161 21.69 2.36 14.53
C LEU A 161 20.16 2.25 14.44
N ILE A 162 19.45 3.08 15.18
CA ILE A 162 17.98 3.13 15.15
C ILE A 162 17.49 3.58 13.76
N LEU A 163 18.18 4.53 13.12
CA LEU A 163 17.88 4.95 11.76
C LEU A 163 18.11 3.81 10.75
N GLU A 164 19.15 3.01 10.95
CA GLU A 164 19.40 1.83 10.13
C GLU A 164 18.29 0.80 10.29
N ASP A 165 17.83 0.54 11.52
CA ASP A 165 16.69 -0.33 11.78
C ASP A 165 15.39 0.25 11.20
N LEU A 166 15.13 1.54 11.36
CA LEU A 166 13.98 2.20 10.75
C LEU A 166 14.05 2.14 9.22
N TYR A 167 15.23 2.31 8.63
CA TYR A 167 15.42 2.14 7.20
C TYR A 167 15.13 0.70 6.74
N LYS A 168 15.57 -0.30 7.49
CA LYS A 168 15.30 -1.71 7.21
C LYS A 168 13.83 -2.05 7.27
N VAL A 169 13.03 -1.43 8.13
CA VAL A 169 11.60 -1.76 8.33
C VAL A 169 10.64 -0.74 7.71
N GLY A 170 11.06 0.48 7.42
CA GLY A 170 10.18 1.59 7.07
C GLY A 170 10.08 1.91 5.58
N THR A 171 10.94 1.35 4.73
CA THR A 171 11.11 1.85 3.36
C THR A 171 10.18 1.27 2.31
N SER A 172 9.47 0.19 2.58
CA SER A 172 8.74 -0.55 1.53
C SER A 172 7.22 -0.43 1.61
N ALA A 173 6.66 0.07 2.71
CA ALA A 173 5.19 0.17 2.85
C ALA A 173 4.66 1.49 2.28
N GLY A 174 3.56 1.43 1.52
CA GLY A 174 2.87 2.57 0.93
C GLY A 174 2.29 3.58 1.91
N GLY A 175 2.08 4.87 1.51
CA GLY A 175 1.38 5.93 2.26
C GLY A 175 2.28 7.00 2.88
N GLN A 176 1.66 8.03 3.45
CA GLN A 176 2.36 9.25 3.91
C GLN A 176 2.78 9.19 5.38
N ARG A 177 2.11 8.35 6.20
CA ARG A 177 2.31 8.29 7.65
C ARG A 177 3.42 7.33 8.05
N PRO A 178 4.08 7.59 9.19
CA PRO A 178 5.11 6.72 9.72
C PRO A 178 4.62 5.30 9.95
N LYS A 179 5.38 4.34 9.47
CA LYS A 179 5.08 2.92 9.59
C LYS A 179 6.33 2.07 9.53
N ALA A 180 6.24 0.86 10.06
CA ALA A 180 7.28 -0.14 10.04
C ALA A 180 6.74 -1.50 9.57
N ILE A 181 7.57 -2.24 8.85
CA ILE A 181 7.29 -3.63 8.46
C ILE A 181 7.99 -4.54 9.45
N ILE A 182 7.23 -5.23 10.28
CA ILE A 182 7.76 -6.08 11.34
C ILE A 182 7.31 -7.54 11.15
N GLY A 183 8.14 -8.44 11.64
CA GLY A 183 7.77 -9.81 11.91
C GLY A 183 7.62 -10.01 13.41
N MET A 184 6.57 -10.68 13.82
CA MET A 184 6.28 -10.96 15.22
C MET A 184 5.99 -12.44 15.41
N ASP A 185 6.69 -13.04 16.37
CA ASP A 185 6.29 -14.32 16.96
C ASP A 185 5.25 -14.03 18.05
N GLU A 186 3.99 -14.32 17.77
CA GLU A 186 2.89 -14.02 18.69
C GLU A 186 2.94 -14.83 19.99
N THR A 187 3.72 -15.93 20.03
CA THR A 187 3.86 -16.76 21.24
C THR A 187 4.88 -16.19 22.22
N THR A 188 5.99 -15.68 21.69
CA THR A 188 7.09 -15.15 22.50
C THR A 188 7.11 -13.64 22.61
N GLY A 189 6.36 -12.91 21.74
CA GLY A 189 6.38 -11.47 21.62
C GLY A 189 7.65 -10.91 20.97
N ILE A 190 8.55 -11.78 20.45
CA ILE A 190 9.78 -11.35 19.77
C ILE A 190 9.42 -10.63 18.46
N ILE A 191 10.05 -9.49 18.25
CA ILE A 191 9.87 -8.65 17.06
C ILE A 191 11.18 -8.56 16.29
N ARG A 192 11.11 -8.74 14.97
CA ARG A 192 12.24 -8.64 14.03
C ARG A 192 11.86 -7.83 12.80
N SER A 193 12.83 -7.55 11.92
CA SER A 193 12.52 -6.95 10.62
C SER A 193 11.58 -7.86 9.82
N GLY A 194 10.40 -7.37 9.49
CA GLY A 194 9.44 -8.11 8.66
C GLY A 194 9.81 -8.10 7.16
N GLN A 195 10.97 -7.57 6.82
CA GLN A 195 11.52 -7.57 5.47
C GLN A 195 12.58 -8.65 5.27
N ALA A 196 13.10 -9.23 6.37
CA ALA A 196 13.98 -10.38 6.33
C ALA A 196 13.21 -11.68 6.06
N ASP A 197 13.94 -12.71 5.65
CA ASP A 197 13.42 -14.09 5.57
C ASP A 197 13.31 -14.65 6.99
N LEU A 198 12.11 -14.67 7.54
CA LEU A 198 11.85 -15.06 8.93
C LEU A 198 11.43 -16.53 9.05
N PRO A 199 11.69 -17.16 10.21
CA PRO A 199 11.15 -18.47 10.53
C PRO A 199 9.62 -18.50 10.44
N THR A 200 9.05 -19.69 10.18
CA THR A 200 7.61 -19.88 9.92
C THR A 200 6.69 -19.56 11.10
N ASN A 201 7.22 -19.50 12.34
CA ASN A 201 6.49 -19.07 13.54
C ASN A 201 6.29 -17.54 13.61
N PHE A 202 6.97 -16.76 12.75
CA PHE A 202 6.76 -15.32 12.66
C PHE A 202 5.66 -15.02 11.65
N LYS A 203 4.74 -14.11 12.01
CA LYS A 203 3.83 -13.47 11.08
C LYS A 203 4.34 -12.10 10.70
N HIS A 204 4.05 -11.69 9.49
CA HIS A 204 4.48 -10.38 8.96
C HIS A 204 3.37 -9.34 9.13
N TYR A 205 3.74 -8.15 9.58
CA TYR A 205 2.80 -7.05 9.87
C TYR A 205 3.29 -5.73 9.30
N ILE A 206 2.34 -4.83 9.06
CA ILE A 206 2.55 -3.40 8.93
C ILE A 206 2.09 -2.75 10.23
N LEU A 207 2.98 -2.04 10.88
CA LEU A 207 2.71 -1.24 12.09
C LEU A 207 2.67 0.23 11.70
N LYS A 208 1.51 0.87 11.80
CA LYS A 208 1.35 2.31 11.57
C LYS A 208 1.41 3.03 12.92
N PHE A 209 2.35 3.97 13.03
CA PHE A 209 2.54 4.74 14.26
C PHE A 209 1.52 5.88 14.36
N ASP A 210 0.94 6.06 15.54
CA ASP A 210 0.14 7.26 15.80
C ASP A 210 1.06 8.45 16.06
N THR A 211 0.97 9.43 15.18
CA THR A 211 1.70 10.69 15.25
C THR A 211 0.79 11.87 15.53
N SER A 212 -0.45 11.60 15.95
CA SER A 212 -1.44 12.64 16.24
C SER A 212 -1.04 13.42 17.49
N ARG A 213 -1.04 14.75 17.37
CA ARG A 213 -0.83 15.64 18.51
C ARG A 213 -2.11 15.72 19.35
N LYS A 214 -1.97 16.26 20.56
CA LYS A 214 -3.13 16.54 21.41
C LYS A 214 -4.13 17.42 20.65
N ASN A 215 -5.38 17.00 20.59
CA ASN A 215 -6.48 17.63 19.85
C ASN A 215 -6.43 17.45 18.32
N GLU A 216 -5.60 16.58 17.80
CA GLU A 216 -5.69 16.10 16.41
C GLU A 216 -6.49 14.80 16.34
N LEU A 217 -6.97 14.47 15.14
CA LEU A 217 -7.70 13.22 14.90
C LEU A 217 -6.81 12.01 15.24
N PRO A 218 -7.21 11.09 16.12
CA PRO A 218 -6.44 9.90 16.47
C PRO A 218 -6.50 8.86 15.33
N PHE A 219 -5.68 9.04 14.30
CA PHE A 219 -5.81 8.32 13.03
C PHE A 219 -5.78 6.81 13.17
N THR A 220 -4.91 6.25 14.01
CA THR A 220 -4.80 4.80 14.20
C THR A 220 -6.04 4.21 14.86
N ARG A 221 -6.66 4.93 15.79
CA ARG A 221 -7.94 4.55 16.39
C ARG A 221 -9.09 4.65 15.38
N VAL A 222 -9.09 5.71 14.56
CA VAL A 222 -10.08 5.86 13.49
C VAL A 222 -9.92 4.76 12.44
N GLU A 223 -8.70 4.42 12.04
CA GLU A 223 -8.45 3.31 11.13
C GLU A 223 -8.91 1.96 11.73
N MET A 224 -8.73 1.78 13.05
CA MET A 224 -9.24 0.59 13.74
C MET A 224 -10.77 0.53 13.78
N ALA A 225 -11.45 1.65 14.04
CA ALA A 225 -12.91 1.72 13.97
C ALA A 225 -13.41 1.36 12.56
N TYR A 226 -12.79 1.91 11.53
CA TYR A 226 -13.11 1.62 10.13
C TYR A 226 -12.80 0.17 9.73
N TYR A 227 -11.73 -0.41 10.26
CA TYR A 227 -11.47 -1.85 10.09
C TYR A 227 -12.61 -2.70 10.66
N LEU A 228 -13.09 -2.39 11.87
CA LEU A 228 -14.21 -3.12 12.47
C LEU A 228 -15.49 -2.96 11.65
N MET A 229 -15.79 -1.74 11.20
CA MET A 229 -16.91 -1.45 10.30
C MET A 229 -16.80 -2.23 8.99
N ALA A 230 -15.64 -2.18 8.33
CA ALA A 230 -15.42 -2.85 7.05
C ALA A 230 -15.59 -4.38 7.19
N LYS A 231 -15.13 -4.96 8.30
CA LYS A 231 -15.32 -6.38 8.60
C LYS A 231 -16.81 -6.72 8.78
N ASP A 232 -17.55 -5.94 9.54
CA ASP A 232 -18.99 -6.16 9.78
C ASP A 232 -19.80 -5.89 8.50
N ALA A 233 -19.35 -4.98 7.63
CA ALA A 233 -19.90 -4.77 6.29
C ALA A 233 -19.52 -5.89 5.29
N GLY A 234 -18.87 -6.97 5.70
CA GLY A 234 -18.53 -8.10 4.87
C GLY A 234 -17.35 -7.89 3.90
N ILE A 235 -16.51 -6.88 4.14
CA ILE A 235 -15.29 -6.65 3.35
C ILE A 235 -14.17 -7.58 3.85
N ASN A 236 -13.53 -8.26 2.91
CA ASN A 236 -12.38 -9.09 3.23
C ASN A 236 -11.16 -8.21 3.56
N MET A 237 -10.71 -8.28 4.83
CA MET A 237 -9.54 -7.57 5.34
C MET A 237 -8.65 -8.50 6.16
N MET A 238 -7.35 -8.21 6.21
CA MET A 238 -6.41 -8.94 7.06
C MET A 238 -6.66 -8.64 8.54
N PRO A 239 -6.38 -9.58 9.44
CA PRO A 239 -6.49 -9.37 10.89
C PRO A 239 -5.70 -8.14 11.33
N SER A 240 -6.37 -7.24 12.04
CA SER A 240 -5.81 -6.00 12.54
C SER A 240 -6.17 -5.76 14.00
N ARG A 241 -5.32 -5.04 14.72
CA ARG A 241 -5.51 -4.67 16.13
C ARG A 241 -4.75 -3.40 16.49
N LEU A 242 -5.12 -2.78 17.60
CA LEU A 242 -4.31 -1.75 18.23
C LEU A 242 -3.22 -2.40 19.09
N VAL A 243 -2.05 -1.73 19.14
CA VAL A 243 -0.90 -2.09 19.99
C VAL A 243 -0.41 -0.84 20.67
N GLU A 244 -0.29 -0.90 22.00
CA GLU A 244 0.23 0.22 22.78
C GLU A 244 1.77 0.26 22.71
N ILE A 245 2.32 1.43 22.37
CA ILE A 245 3.74 1.73 22.39
C ILE A 245 3.88 3.12 23.00
N GLU A 246 4.64 3.25 24.08
CA GLU A 246 4.87 4.52 24.79
C GLU A 246 3.56 5.28 25.10
N GLY A 247 2.54 4.56 25.59
CA GLY A 247 1.23 5.12 25.93
C GLY A 247 0.37 5.53 24.74
N THR A 248 0.79 5.22 23.51
CA THR A 248 0.07 5.56 22.28
C THR A 248 -0.46 4.32 21.59
N GLN A 249 -1.70 4.36 21.11
CA GLN A 249 -2.32 3.26 20.39
C GLN A 249 -1.94 3.30 18.92
N ASN A 250 -1.25 2.27 18.45
CA ASN A 250 -0.74 2.14 17.09
C ASN A 250 -1.51 1.04 16.36
N PHE A 251 -1.73 1.20 15.04
CA PHE A 251 -2.48 0.25 14.24
C PHE A 251 -1.57 -0.82 13.66
N LEU A 252 -1.84 -2.08 13.99
CA LEU A 252 -1.10 -3.23 13.50
C LEU A 252 -2.00 -4.09 12.62
N THR A 253 -1.58 -4.30 11.35
CA THR A 253 -2.30 -5.16 10.39
C THR A 253 -1.39 -6.22 9.82
N GLN A 254 -1.90 -7.46 9.69
CA GLN A 254 -1.16 -8.56 9.09
C GLN A 254 -1.00 -8.33 7.58
N ARG A 255 0.17 -8.64 7.03
CA ARG A 255 0.41 -8.55 5.59
C ARG A 255 -0.26 -9.69 4.85
N PHE A 256 -0.93 -9.38 3.74
CA PHE A 256 -1.55 -10.37 2.85
C PHE A 256 -0.56 -10.93 1.83
N ASP A 257 0.52 -10.21 1.56
CA ASP A 257 1.55 -10.60 0.60
C ASP A 257 2.66 -11.49 1.21
N ARG A 258 2.42 -11.98 2.42
CA ARG A 258 3.28 -12.96 3.13
C ARG A 258 2.41 -14.06 3.72
N VAL A 259 2.48 -15.25 3.15
CA VAL A 259 1.70 -16.40 3.57
C VAL A 259 2.64 -17.56 3.84
N GLU A 260 2.66 -18.06 5.07
CA GLU A 260 3.50 -19.21 5.50
C GLU A 260 4.98 -19.06 5.08
N GLY A 261 5.54 -17.85 5.27
CA GLY A 261 6.92 -17.54 4.89
C GLY A 261 7.16 -17.34 3.40
N ARG A 262 6.11 -17.43 2.56
CA ARG A 262 6.21 -17.24 1.11
C ARG A 262 5.75 -15.84 0.72
N LYS A 263 6.42 -15.24 -0.26
CA LYS A 263 6.03 -13.97 -0.89
C LYS A 263 4.95 -14.21 -1.92
N ILE A 264 3.88 -13.42 -1.88
CA ILE A 264 2.81 -13.42 -2.88
C ILE A 264 3.01 -12.23 -3.80
N TYR A 265 2.97 -12.47 -5.11
CA TYR A 265 3.12 -11.41 -6.08
C TYR A 265 1.91 -10.46 -6.03
N THR A 266 2.18 -9.17 -5.99
CA THR A 266 1.15 -8.15 -5.78
C THR A 266 1.36 -6.99 -6.72
N GLN A 267 0.28 -6.46 -7.30
CA GLN A 267 0.26 -5.22 -8.05
C GLN A 267 -0.94 -4.36 -7.68
N THR A 268 -0.72 -3.05 -7.59
CA THR A 268 -1.82 -2.09 -7.43
C THR A 268 -2.57 -1.86 -8.75
N LEU A 269 -3.77 -1.29 -8.69
CA LEU A 269 -4.50 -0.82 -9.87
C LEU A 269 -3.66 0.17 -10.68
N ALA A 270 -2.88 1.03 -10.00
CA ALA A 270 -1.94 1.95 -10.66
C ALA A 270 -0.92 1.21 -11.54
N ALA A 271 -0.38 0.08 -11.05
CA ALA A 271 0.58 -0.72 -11.81
C ALA A 271 -0.09 -1.54 -12.91
N MET A 272 -1.33 -1.99 -12.70
CA MET A 272 -2.10 -2.72 -13.70
C MET A 272 -2.57 -1.85 -14.86
N SER A 273 -2.91 -0.59 -14.58
CA SER A 273 -3.43 0.35 -15.58
C SER A 273 -3.02 1.77 -15.25
N SER A 274 -2.00 2.28 -15.94
CA SER A 274 -1.48 3.63 -15.72
C SER A 274 -2.43 4.77 -16.11
N LEU A 275 -3.58 4.44 -16.68
CA LEU A 275 -4.64 5.38 -17.06
C LEU A 275 -5.89 5.24 -16.19
N ALA A 276 -5.89 4.31 -15.23
CA ALA A 276 -7.02 4.12 -14.34
C ALA A 276 -7.25 5.38 -13.49
N ASP A 277 -8.50 5.86 -13.48
CA ASP A 277 -8.96 7.05 -12.78
C ASP A 277 -10.41 6.90 -12.28
N THR A 278 -10.99 5.72 -12.49
CA THR A 278 -12.40 5.44 -12.22
C THR A 278 -12.57 4.08 -11.55
N TYR A 279 -13.67 3.90 -10.82
CA TYR A 279 -14.07 2.58 -10.35
C TYR A 279 -14.43 1.64 -11.51
N GLU A 280 -14.92 2.17 -12.62
CA GLU A 280 -15.15 1.39 -13.85
C GLU A 280 -13.86 0.73 -14.35
N ASP A 281 -12.70 1.44 -14.25
CA ASP A 281 -11.40 0.88 -14.62
C ASP A 281 -11.00 -0.27 -13.71
N LEU A 282 -11.26 -0.17 -12.39
CA LEU A 282 -11.03 -1.25 -11.43
C LEU A 282 -11.77 -2.52 -11.86
N PHE A 283 -13.05 -2.40 -12.29
CA PHE A 283 -13.85 -3.53 -12.76
C PHE A 283 -13.40 -4.04 -14.13
N VAL A 284 -12.96 -3.17 -15.01
CA VAL A 284 -12.35 -3.56 -16.31
C VAL A 284 -11.09 -4.40 -16.07
N VAL A 285 -10.22 -3.98 -15.16
CA VAL A 285 -9.03 -4.74 -14.77
C VAL A 285 -9.44 -6.08 -14.17
N GLY A 286 -10.39 -6.10 -13.25
CA GLY A 286 -10.88 -7.34 -12.65
C GLY A 286 -11.38 -8.36 -13.67
N ARG A 287 -12.15 -7.92 -14.68
CA ARG A 287 -12.59 -8.80 -15.77
C ARG A 287 -11.45 -9.32 -16.63
N LYS A 288 -10.46 -8.47 -16.94
CA LYS A 288 -9.27 -8.87 -17.72
C LYS A 288 -8.38 -9.86 -16.96
N LEU A 289 -8.40 -9.82 -15.62
CA LEU A 289 -7.73 -10.79 -14.75
C LEU A 289 -8.57 -12.04 -14.48
N ASN A 290 -9.76 -12.16 -15.06
CA ASN A 290 -10.72 -13.26 -14.87
C ASN A 290 -11.17 -13.43 -13.40
N LEU A 291 -11.30 -12.32 -12.65
CA LEU A 291 -11.82 -12.39 -11.29
C LEU A 291 -13.24 -12.97 -11.27
N SER A 292 -13.50 -13.77 -10.24
CA SER A 292 -14.82 -14.38 -10.02
C SER A 292 -15.91 -13.33 -9.76
N ALA A 293 -17.18 -13.72 -9.93
CA ALA A 293 -18.32 -12.87 -9.61
C ALA A 293 -18.34 -12.46 -8.12
N GLU A 294 -17.86 -13.33 -7.23
CA GLU A 294 -17.74 -13.02 -5.81
C GLU A 294 -16.69 -11.93 -5.56
N GLU A 295 -15.55 -12.00 -6.22
CA GLU A 295 -14.51 -10.97 -6.13
C GLU A 295 -14.98 -9.64 -6.75
N GLN A 296 -15.75 -9.66 -7.82
CA GLN A 296 -16.40 -8.46 -8.36
C GLN A 296 -17.39 -7.85 -7.35
N ASN A 297 -18.17 -8.67 -6.65
CA ASN A 297 -19.04 -8.22 -5.56
C ASN A 297 -18.24 -7.61 -4.40
N GLN A 298 -17.07 -8.18 -4.07
CA GLN A 298 -16.17 -7.60 -3.06
C GLN A 298 -15.61 -6.24 -3.51
N GLN A 299 -15.26 -6.06 -4.79
CA GLN A 299 -14.85 -4.75 -5.32
C GLN A 299 -15.99 -3.73 -5.22
N TYR A 300 -17.21 -4.15 -5.55
CA TYR A 300 -18.39 -3.28 -5.43
C TYR A 300 -18.66 -2.89 -3.97
N ARG A 301 -18.60 -3.85 -3.06
CA ARG A 301 -18.77 -3.61 -1.62
C ARG A 301 -17.76 -2.62 -1.06
N ARG A 302 -16.49 -2.71 -1.48
CA ARG A 302 -15.44 -1.74 -1.12
C ARG A 302 -15.75 -0.34 -1.66
N MET A 303 -16.18 -0.24 -2.91
CA MET A 303 -16.58 1.04 -3.51
C MET A 303 -17.75 1.66 -2.73
N VAL A 304 -18.80 0.88 -2.48
CA VAL A 304 -19.97 1.35 -1.69
C VAL A 304 -19.52 1.82 -0.30
N PHE A 305 -18.66 1.05 0.36
CA PHE A 305 -18.13 1.42 1.68
C PHE A 305 -17.32 2.72 1.61
N ASN A 306 -16.40 2.86 0.66
CA ASN A 306 -15.62 4.09 0.50
C ASN A 306 -16.52 5.31 0.30
N VAL A 307 -17.58 5.18 -0.51
CA VAL A 307 -18.53 6.26 -0.77
C VAL A 307 -19.34 6.60 0.47
N LEU A 308 -19.95 5.61 1.14
CA LEU A 308 -20.85 5.86 2.28
C LEU A 308 -20.09 6.24 3.55
N ALA A 309 -18.89 5.70 3.74
CA ALA A 309 -18.04 5.95 4.91
C ALA A 309 -17.05 7.11 4.73
N GLU A 310 -17.17 7.87 3.64
CA GLU A 310 -16.30 9.03 3.38
C GLU A 310 -14.79 8.71 3.44
N ASN A 311 -14.42 7.54 2.91
CA ASN A 311 -13.03 7.22 2.61
C ASN A 311 -12.69 7.77 1.22
N VAL A 312 -12.41 9.06 1.14
CA VAL A 312 -12.18 9.78 -0.13
C VAL A 312 -10.76 9.67 -0.66
N ASP A 313 -9.81 9.13 0.12
CA ASP A 313 -8.43 8.83 -0.32
C ASP A 313 -8.36 7.48 -1.04
N ASP A 314 -9.35 7.18 -1.84
CA ASP A 314 -9.58 5.94 -2.57
C ASP A 314 -8.82 5.88 -3.92
N HIS A 315 -7.54 6.27 -3.88
CA HIS A 315 -6.70 6.32 -5.07
C HIS A 315 -6.26 4.93 -5.58
N THR A 316 -5.77 4.88 -6.81
CA THR A 316 -5.43 3.63 -7.53
C THR A 316 -4.39 2.74 -6.82
N LYS A 317 -3.59 3.26 -5.90
CA LYS A 317 -2.65 2.46 -5.10
C LYS A 317 -3.31 1.76 -3.90
N ASN A 318 -4.56 2.11 -3.54
CA ASN A 318 -5.30 1.47 -2.45
C ASN A 318 -6.12 0.25 -2.90
N PHE A 319 -6.00 -0.13 -4.17
CA PHE A 319 -6.59 -1.35 -4.73
C PHE A 319 -5.48 -2.21 -5.31
N SER A 320 -5.37 -3.45 -4.83
CA SER A 320 -4.35 -4.39 -5.30
C SER A 320 -4.94 -5.72 -5.75
N PHE A 321 -4.17 -6.37 -6.61
CA PHE A 321 -4.40 -7.72 -7.08
C PHE A 321 -3.19 -8.57 -6.69
N VAL A 322 -3.44 -9.84 -6.42
CA VAL A 322 -2.41 -10.82 -6.05
C VAL A 322 -2.39 -11.96 -7.07
N MET A 323 -1.19 -12.43 -7.39
CA MET A 323 -1.01 -13.61 -8.23
C MET A 323 -0.28 -14.69 -7.41
N TYR A 324 -0.86 -15.87 -7.40
CA TYR A 324 -0.26 -17.04 -6.76
C TYR A 324 0.66 -17.81 -7.73
N PRO A 325 1.49 -18.72 -7.22
CA PRO A 325 2.42 -19.50 -8.08
C PRO A 325 1.76 -20.36 -9.17
N ASN A 326 0.46 -20.59 -9.11
CA ASN A 326 -0.31 -21.23 -10.18
C ASN A 326 -0.63 -20.28 -11.36
N GLY A 327 -0.26 -18.99 -11.25
CA GLY A 327 -0.50 -17.96 -12.26
C GLY A 327 -1.89 -17.32 -12.22
N GLU A 328 -2.73 -17.72 -11.26
CA GLU A 328 -4.08 -17.15 -11.11
C GLU A 328 -4.04 -15.84 -10.34
N TRP A 329 -4.80 -14.87 -10.85
CA TRP A 329 -4.98 -13.57 -10.25
C TRP A 329 -6.23 -13.51 -9.39
N HIS A 330 -6.12 -12.83 -8.25
CA HIS A 330 -7.19 -12.59 -7.30
C HIS A 330 -7.16 -11.14 -6.82
N ILE A 331 -8.29 -10.68 -6.27
CA ILE A 331 -8.32 -9.41 -5.53
C ILE A 331 -7.59 -9.57 -4.19
N SER A 332 -6.78 -8.58 -3.79
CA SER A 332 -6.19 -8.58 -2.45
C SER A 332 -7.26 -8.36 -1.37
N PRO A 333 -7.03 -8.75 -0.11
CA PRO A 333 -7.75 -8.16 1.00
C PRO A 333 -7.68 -6.63 0.94
N ALA A 334 -8.71 -5.95 1.44
CA ALA A 334 -8.73 -4.49 1.48
C ALA A 334 -7.76 -3.95 2.56
N TYR A 335 -7.25 -2.75 2.34
CA TYR A 335 -6.33 -2.04 3.22
C TYR A 335 -6.51 -0.53 3.05
N ASP A 336 -5.94 0.26 3.95
CA ASP A 336 -6.03 1.72 3.96
C ASP A 336 -7.49 2.23 3.85
N ILE A 337 -8.40 1.56 4.57
CA ILE A 337 -9.78 2.00 4.71
C ILE A 337 -9.88 2.82 5.99
N VAL A 338 -10.08 4.14 5.85
CA VAL A 338 -10.14 5.07 6.96
C VAL A 338 -10.94 6.32 6.58
N PHE A 339 -11.54 6.99 7.57
CA PHE A 339 -12.10 8.31 7.35
C PHE A 339 -11.04 9.28 6.85
N SER A 340 -11.27 9.88 5.71
CA SER A 340 -10.33 10.82 5.09
C SER A 340 -11.00 12.12 4.59
N ALA A 341 -12.31 12.23 4.67
CA ALA A 341 -13.01 13.46 4.34
C ALA A 341 -12.71 14.55 5.38
N ASP A 342 -12.13 15.65 4.94
CA ASP A 342 -11.96 16.85 5.77
C ASP A 342 -12.67 18.02 5.10
N PRO A 343 -13.83 18.47 5.65
CA PRO A 343 -14.61 19.55 5.06
C PRO A 343 -13.84 20.90 5.02
N ASP A 344 -12.80 21.03 5.85
CA ASP A 344 -11.97 22.23 5.91
C ASP A 344 -10.75 22.15 4.96
N SER A 345 -10.49 20.98 4.36
CA SER A 345 -9.41 20.76 3.40
C SER A 345 -9.90 20.82 1.95
N HIS A 346 -9.16 21.50 1.07
CA HIS A 346 -9.43 21.46 -0.36
C HIS A 346 -9.07 20.13 -1.02
N PHE A 347 -8.17 19.35 -0.40
CA PHE A 347 -7.66 18.10 -0.96
C PHE A 347 -8.52 16.88 -0.60
N TYR A 348 -9.20 16.89 0.55
CA TYR A 348 -9.95 15.75 1.08
C TYR A 348 -11.48 16.00 1.04
N ARG A 349 -11.99 16.54 -0.07
CA ARG A 349 -13.43 16.78 -0.26
C ARG A 349 -14.07 15.90 -1.32
N ASN A 350 -13.27 15.21 -2.12
CA ASN A 350 -13.72 14.46 -3.27
C ASN A 350 -12.99 13.13 -3.32
N HIS A 351 -13.69 12.10 -3.75
CA HIS A 351 -13.08 10.82 -4.07
C HIS A 351 -11.98 10.96 -5.11
N GLU A 352 -10.90 10.19 -4.96
CA GLU A 352 -9.83 10.13 -5.95
C GLU A 352 -10.28 9.36 -7.21
N LEU A 353 -11.02 8.26 -7.06
CA LEU A 353 -11.66 7.59 -8.18
C LEU A 353 -13.08 8.12 -8.42
N THR A 354 -13.50 8.19 -9.68
CA THR A 354 -14.87 8.55 -10.01
C THR A 354 -15.80 7.34 -10.04
N VAL A 355 -17.07 7.57 -9.66
CA VAL A 355 -18.20 6.66 -9.90
C VAL A 355 -19.12 7.32 -10.93
N LEU A 356 -19.25 6.74 -12.11
CA LEU A 356 -20.04 7.33 -13.23
C LEU A 356 -19.64 8.79 -13.54
N GLY A 357 -18.34 9.10 -13.43
CA GLY A 357 -17.79 10.44 -13.65
C GLY A 357 -17.95 11.42 -12.47
N LYS A 358 -18.52 11.01 -11.34
CA LYS A 358 -18.68 11.81 -10.13
C LYS A 358 -17.59 11.50 -9.12
N ARG A 359 -17.03 12.54 -8.46
CA ARG A 359 -16.10 12.44 -7.32
C ARG A 359 -16.73 12.86 -5.99
N LYS A 360 -17.97 13.36 -6.01
CA LYS A 360 -18.76 13.77 -4.85
C LYS A 360 -20.24 13.72 -5.16
N ASN A 361 -21.07 13.81 -4.13
CA ASN A 361 -22.52 13.72 -4.24
C ASN A 361 -22.96 12.47 -5.01
N ILE A 362 -22.28 11.35 -4.74
CA ILE A 362 -22.59 10.05 -5.30
C ILE A 362 -23.81 9.51 -4.55
N THR A 363 -24.91 9.27 -5.26
CA THR A 363 -26.18 8.85 -4.66
C THR A 363 -26.37 7.34 -4.71
N LYS A 364 -27.29 6.79 -3.91
CA LYS A 364 -27.70 5.38 -4.04
C LYS A 364 -28.14 5.01 -5.44
N GLN A 365 -28.77 5.94 -6.16
CA GLN A 365 -29.17 5.72 -7.54
C GLN A 365 -27.93 5.58 -8.45
N ASP A 366 -26.87 6.35 -8.22
CA ASP A 366 -25.60 6.21 -8.94
C ASP A 366 -24.97 4.84 -8.65
N LEU A 367 -24.94 4.43 -7.37
CA LEU A 367 -24.42 3.11 -6.97
C LEU A 367 -25.21 1.97 -7.62
N MET A 368 -26.54 2.05 -7.65
CA MET A 368 -27.41 1.07 -8.32
C MET A 368 -27.19 1.06 -9.85
N LEU A 369 -27.06 2.23 -10.48
CA LEU A 369 -26.77 2.33 -11.91
C LEU A 369 -25.39 1.77 -12.25
N PHE A 370 -24.39 2.04 -11.40
CA PHE A 370 -23.06 1.45 -11.53
C PHE A 370 -23.13 -0.08 -11.46
N ALA A 371 -23.82 -0.62 -10.45
CA ALA A 371 -24.02 -2.06 -10.29
C ALA A 371 -24.66 -2.70 -11.52
N GLN A 372 -25.71 -2.07 -12.07
CA GLN A 372 -26.34 -2.53 -13.29
C GLN A 372 -25.37 -2.59 -14.47
N ARG A 373 -24.51 -1.56 -14.64
CA ARG A 373 -23.50 -1.51 -15.71
C ARG A 373 -22.38 -2.52 -15.52
N GLN A 374 -22.11 -2.94 -14.29
CA GLN A 374 -21.04 -3.89 -13.95
C GLN A 374 -21.55 -5.32 -13.71
N ASP A 375 -22.86 -5.57 -13.90
CA ASP A 375 -23.49 -6.89 -13.74
C ASP A 375 -23.48 -7.42 -12.28
N ILE A 376 -23.57 -6.51 -11.30
CA ILE A 376 -23.63 -6.85 -9.87
C ILE A 376 -25.07 -7.18 -9.47
N ARG A 377 -25.34 -8.43 -9.10
CA ARG A 377 -26.71 -8.91 -8.87
C ARG A 377 -27.32 -8.51 -7.53
N ASN A 378 -26.49 -8.44 -6.47
CA ASN A 378 -26.97 -8.21 -5.10
C ASN A 378 -26.72 -6.76 -4.62
N ALA A 379 -26.75 -5.79 -5.53
CA ALA A 379 -26.37 -4.41 -5.25
C ALA A 379 -27.18 -3.75 -4.13
N SER A 380 -28.53 -3.92 -4.12
CA SER A 380 -29.39 -3.34 -3.09
C SER A 380 -29.01 -3.84 -1.70
N SER A 381 -28.89 -5.18 -1.55
CA SER A 381 -28.48 -5.78 -0.28
C SER A 381 -27.11 -5.29 0.20
N ILE A 382 -26.13 -5.20 -0.74
CA ILE A 382 -24.78 -4.70 -0.42
C ILE A 382 -24.85 -3.25 0.07
N ILE A 383 -25.63 -2.39 -0.58
CA ILE A 383 -25.77 -0.98 -0.18
C ILE A 383 -26.41 -0.89 1.21
N GLU A 384 -27.50 -1.63 1.46
CA GLU A 384 -28.22 -1.65 2.73
C GLU A 384 -27.31 -2.15 3.88
N GLU A 385 -26.62 -3.28 3.67
CA GLU A 385 -25.69 -3.84 4.66
C GLU A 385 -24.56 -2.86 5.03
N VAL A 386 -23.99 -2.19 4.03
CA VAL A 386 -22.91 -1.22 4.25
C VAL A 386 -23.45 0.03 4.94
N GLU A 387 -24.61 0.54 4.53
CA GLU A 387 -25.23 1.71 5.14
C GLU A 387 -25.55 1.48 6.62
N ASP A 388 -26.13 0.33 6.96
CA ASP A 388 -26.44 -0.03 8.34
C ASP A 388 -25.19 -0.01 9.24
N VAL A 389 -24.08 -0.51 8.74
CA VAL A 389 -22.80 -0.48 9.45
C VAL A 389 -22.27 0.94 9.59
N VAL A 390 -22.28 1.73 8.51
CA VAL A 390 -21.76 3.11 8.51
C VAL A 390 -22.58 4.00 9.45
N MET A 391 -23.91 3.87 9.46
CA MET A 391 -24.78 4.63 10.35
C MET A 391 -24.59 4.27 11.84
N ASN A 392 -23.94 3.16 12.13
CA ASN A 392 -23.60 2.74 13.50
C ASN A 392 -22.16 3.10 13.90
N PHE A 393 -21.53 4.05 13.21
CA PHE A 393 -20.11 4.46 13.42
C PHE A 393 -19.78 4.70 14.89
N LYS A 394 -20.65 5.39 15.63
CA LYS A 394 -20.44 5.70 17.06
C LYS A 394 -20.10 4.45 17.88
N SER A 395 -20.83 3.36 17.68
CA SER A 395 -20.59 2.10 18.41
C SER A 395 -19.19 1.52 18.15
N TYR A 396 -18.65 1.69 16.95
CA TYR A 396 -17.30 1.25 16.61
C TYR A 396 -16.24 2.20 17.18
N ALA A 397 -16.48 3.49 17.11
CA ALA A 397 -15.60 4.52 17.62
C ALA A 397 -15.43 4.43 19.16
N GLU A 398 -16.53 4.16 19.90
CA GLU A 398 -16.51 3.93 21.34
C GLU A 398 -15.69 2.69 21.72
N LYS A 399 -15.76 1.59 20.94
CA LYS A 399 -14.98 0.36 21.18
C LYS A 399 -13.46 0.60 21.14
N VAL A 400 -13.00 1.61 20.41
CA VAL A 400 -11.59 1.95 20.25
C VAL A 400 -11.24 3.26 20.95
N GLU A 401 -12.13 3.74 21.83
CA GLU A 401 -11.92 4.91 22.69
C GLU A 401 -11.58 6.19 21.92
N ILE A 402 -12.33 6.49 20.85
CA ILE A 402 -12.27 7.79 20.18
C ILE A 402 -13.04 8.80 21.02
N ASP A 403 -12.46 9.99 21.22
CA ASP A 403 -13.12 11.07 21.98
C ASP A 403 -14.44 11.51 21.34
N GLU A 404 -15.45 11.78 22.16
CA GLU A 404 -16.80 12.18 21.75
C GLU A 404 -16.81 13.38 20.78
N HIS A 405 -15.85 14.30 20.92
CA HIS A 405 -15.68 15.42 20.00
C HIS A 405 -15.45 14.94 18.54
N TRP A 406 -14.56 13.97 18.36
CA TRP A 406 -14.26 13.41 17.04
C TRP A 406 -15.37 12.53 16.52
N ILE A 407 -16.02 11.76 17.41
CA ILE A 407 -17.20 10.97 17.05
C ILE A 407 -18.25 11.87 16.40
N ARG A 408 -18.66 12.96 17.09
CA ARG A 408 -19.66 13.90 16.55
C ARG A 408 -19.22 14.58 15.25
N LYS A 409 -17.92 14.90 15.11
CA LYS A 409 -17.42 15.53 13.89
C LYS A 409 -17.53 14.58 12.70
N ILE A 410 -17.15 13.31 12.88
CA ILE A 410 -17.23 12.28 11.82
C ILE A 410 -18.69 11.94 11.52
N GLU A 411 -19.54 11.67 12.53
CA GLU A 411 -20.98 11.39 12.36
C GLU A 411 -21.66 12.47 11.52
N ARG A 412 -21.40 13.75 11.84
CA ARG A 412 -21.98 14.85 11.06
C ARG A 412 -21.62 14.76 9.57
N VAL A 413 -20.37 14.44 9.24
CA VAL A 413 -19.95 14.29 7.84
C VAL A 413 -20.63 13.10 7.17
N LEU A 414 -20.72 11.97 7.87
CA LEU A 414 -21.41 10.78 7.38
C LEU A 414 -22.92 11.02 7.15
N GLU A 415 -23.56 11.81 8.02
CA GLU A 415 -24.98 12.17 7.90
C GLU A 415 -25.23 13.18 6.76
N GLU A 416 -24.36 14.20 6.61
CA GLU A 416 -24.45 15.21 5.54
C GLU A 416 -24.31 14.61 4.14
N ASN A 417 -23.50 13.54 4.01
CA ASN A 417 -23.26 12.83 2.75
C ASN A 417 -24.08 11.54 2.61
N ARG A 418 -25.11 11.40 3.42
CA ARG A 418 -26.06 10.27 3.34
C ARG A 418 -26.72 10.24 1.97
N CYS A 419 -26.48 9.15 1.25
CA CYS A 419 -26.96 8.94 -0.11
C CYS A 419 -28.48 8.69 -0.21
#